data_75fe55bb783926af63f986185df248fa
#
_entry.id   75fe55bb783926af63f986185df248fa
#
_cell.length_a   1.000
_cell.length_b   1.000
_cell.length_c   1.000
_cell.angle_alpha   90.00
_cell.angle_beta   90.00
_cell.angle_gamma   90.00
#
_symmetry.space_group_name_H-M   'P 1'
#
loop_
_entity.id
_entity.type
_entity.pdbx_description
1 polymer ?
#
loop_
_entity_poly.entity_id
_entity_poly.type
_entity_poly.pdbx_seq_one_letter_code
_entity_poly.pdbx_strand_id
1 'polypeptide(L)'
;AAKGRIVSYILDPAAEKRKLLLDASSKLGLPLLNMVDIQKKEVDNLGRLNLPNTMKEATLYEWLGNILHCEFFITDSFHGVCFALIFNKPFLCINNPMRGSGRFHSLLNLLRLQDRMLPEDAEALPENVPLTMDYAPVNELLEQKISQSREWLQQAFSGERDATLEEYSRLTEKKLTRRPPSRWGRLRKKGRKLLARAYHRIRRS
;
A
#
# COMPACT_ATOMS: atom_id res chain seq x y z
N ALA A 1 10.24 -11.51 18.82
CA ALA A 1 10.13 -10.14 18.36
C ALA A 1 11.37 -9.74 17.56
N ALA A 2 11.21 -8.95 16.52
CA ALA A 2 12.23 -8.62 15.53
C ALA A 2 13.21 -7.51 15.95
N LYS A 3 13.61 -7.44 17.22
CA LYS A 3 14.60 -6.46 17.70
C LYS A 3 15.92 -6.60 16.94
N GLY A 4 16.53 -5.46 16.59
CA GLY A 4 17.80 -5.42 15.87
C GLY A 4 17.72 -5.99 14.46
N ARG A 5 16.59 -5.84 13.74
CA ARG A 5 16.38 -6.41 12.40
C ARG A 5 15.70 -5.43 11.46
N ILE A 6 16.00 -5.59 10.20
CA ILE A 6 15.13 -5.13 9.13
C ILE A 6 13.97 -6.13 8.98
N VAL A 7 12.76 -5.64 8.91
CA VAL A 7 11.60 -6.45 8.53
C VAL A 7 11.11 -6.01 7.16
N SER A 8 10.83 -6.96 6.28
CA SER A 8 10.20 -6.67 4.99
C SER A 8 8.85 -7.36 4.87
N TYR A 9 7.92 -6.69 4.17
CA TYR A 9 6.64 -7.27 3.79
C TYR A 9 6.33 -6.87 2.35
N ILE A 10 6.59 -7.79 1.42
CA ILE A 10 6.52 -7.57 -0.02
C ILE A 10 5.35 -8.35 -0.60
N LEU A 11 4.40 -7.64 -1.17
CA LEU A 11 3.20 -8.21 -1.78
C LEU A 11 3.41 -8.67 -3.23
N ASP A 12 4.25 -7.96 -3.98
CA ASP A 12 4.54 -8.27 -5.37
C ASP A 12 6.06 -8.46 -5.55
N PRO A 13 6.54 -9.70 -5.34
CA PRO A 13 7.95 -10.05 -5.41
C PRO A 13 8.56 -9.81 -6.79
N ALA A 14 9.78 -9.21 -6.82
CA ALA A 14 10.55 -8.94 -8.01
C ALA A 14 12.05 -9.09 -7.72
N ALA A 15 12.85 -9.29 -8.75
CA ALA A 15 14.30 -9.45 -8.60
C ALA A 15 14.96 -8.17 -8.07
N GLU A 16 14.47 -7.01 -8.49
CA GLU A 16 14.91 -5.69 -8.06
C GLU A 16 14.70 -5.53 -6.55
N LYS A 17 13.50 -5.85 -6.07
CA LYS A 17 13.16 -5.81 -4.64
C LYS A 17 14.03 -6.76 -3.82
N ARG A 18 14.36 -7.94 -4.35
CA ARG A 18 15.32 -8.85 -3.70
C ARG A 18 16.69 -8.21 -3.54
N LYS A 19 17.21 -7.58 -4.60
CA LYS A 19 18.51 -6.89 -4.56
C LYS A 19 18.48 -5.76 -3.54
N LEU A 20 17.45 -4.91 -3.56
CA LEU A 20 17.24 -3.84 -2.60
C LEU A 20 17.27 -4.34 -1.15
N LEU A 21 16.56 -5.42 -0.84
CA LEU A 21 16.47 -5.96 0.52
C LEU A 21 17.81 -6.52 1.01
N LEU A 22 18.56 -7.18 0.13
CA LEU A 22 19.91 -7.67 0.46
C LEU A 22 20.90 -6.53 0.63
N ASP A 23 20.87 -5.53 -0.25
CA ASP A 23 21.68 -4.32 -0.14
C ASP A 23 21.38 -3.56 1.16
N ALA A 24 20.11 -3.40 1.51
CA ALA A 24 19.70 -2.80 2.77
C ALA A 24 20.25 -3.55 3.99
N SER A 25 20.15 -4.89 4.00
CA SER A 25 20.72 -5.71 5.07
C SER A 25 22.23 -5.53 5.20
N SER A 26 22.94 -5.50 4.06
CA SER A 26 24.39 -5.31 4.02
C SER A 26 24.80 -3.91 4.49
N LYS A 27 24.20 -2.86 3.94
CA LYS A 27 24.55 -1.45 4.26
C LYS A 27 24.26 -1.07 5.69
N LEU A 28 23.14 -1.58 6.22
CA LEU A 28 22.70 -1.27 7.58
C LEU A 28 23.32 -2.21 8.64
N GLY A 29 24.00 -3.27 8.21
CA GLY A 29 24.56 -4.28 9.11
C GLY A 29 23.51 -4.99 9.98
N LEU A 30 22.26 -5.05 9.50
CA LEU A 30 21.13 -5.61 10.24
C LEU A 30 20.62 -6.88 9.56
N PRO A 31 20.34 -7.94 10.31
CA PRO A 31 19.72 -9.15 9.73
C PRO A 31 18.33 -8.85 9.20
N LEU A 32 17.99 -9.46 8.06
CA LEU A 32 16.69 -9.30 7.40
C LEU A 32 15.74 -10.42 7.84
N LEU A 33 14.50 -10.08 8.18
CA LEU A 33 13.36 -10.97 8.29
C LEU A 33 12.33 -10.59 7.22
N ASN A 34 12.07 -11.50 6.30
CA ASN A 34 11.05 -11.30 5.27
C ASN A 34 9.73 -11.96 5.66
N MET A 35 8.65 -11.20 5.70
CA MET A 35 7.29 -11.72 5.88
C MET A 35 6.60 -11.80 4.52
N VAL A 36 5.88 -12.89 4.26
CA VAL A 36 5.16 -13.12 3.00
C VAL A 36 3.66 -13.23 3.22
N ASP A 37 2.89 -12.82 2.22
CA ASP A 37 1.44 -13.02 2.19
C ASP A 37 1.12 -14.42 1.65
N ILE A 38 0.62 -15.30 2.51
CA ILE A 38 0.32 -16.71 2.19
C ILE A 38 -0.86 -16.86 1.24
N GLN A 39 -1.74 -15.88 1.16
CA GLN A 39 -2.97 -16.01 0.36
C GLN A 39 -2.75 -15.98 -1.17
N LYS A 40 -1.56 -15.65 -1.64
CA LYS A 40 -1.20 -15.71 -3.05
C LYS A 40 -0.36 -16.93 -3.34
N LYS A 41 -0.81 -17.76 -4.29
CA LYS A 41 -0.16 -18.94 -4.90
C LYS A 41 1.32 -19.06 -4.50
N GLU A 42 1.55 -19.81 -3.46
CA GLU A 42 2.77 -19.87 -2.62
C GLU A 42 4.07 -20.07 -3.37
N VAL A 43 4.03 -20.76 -4.50
CA VAL A 43 5.24 -21.23 -5.19
C VAL A 43 5.96 -20.09 -5.91
N ASP A 44 5.23 -19.14 -6.48
CA ASP A 44 5.85 -18.07 -7.28
C ASP A 44 6.47 -16.95 -6.43
N ASN A 45 5.87 -16.65 -5.28
CA ASN A 45 6.32 -15.53 -4.45
C ASN A 45 7.57 -15.87 -3.62
N LEU A 46 7.64 -17.07 -3.06
CA LEU A 46 8.80 -17.53 -2.32
C LEU A 46 10.03 -17.73 -3.22
N GLY A 47 9.81 -18.24 -4.45
CA GLY A 47 10.89 -18.48 -5.40
C GLY A 47 11.52 -17.19 -5.94
N ARG A 48 10.76 -16.14 -6.17
CA ARG A 48 11.28 -14.87 -6.73
C ARG A 48 12.10 -14.06 -5.75
N LEU A 49 11.71 -13.99 -4.48
CA LEU A 49 12.51 -13.30 -3.46
C LEU A 49 13.63 -14.18 -2.93
N ASN A 50 13.41 -15.48 -2.73
CA ASN A 50 14.39 -16.44 -2.21
C ASN A 50 15.35 -15.85 -1.17
N LEU A 51 14.77 -15.22 -0.14
CA LEU A 51 15.50 -14.54 0.91
C LEU A 51 15.77 -15.52 2.08
N PRO A 52 16.93 -15.43 2.73
CA PRO A 52 17.14 -16.10 4.00
C PRO A 52 16.15 -15.55 5.04
N ASN A 53 15.81 -16.35 6.04
CA ASN A 53 14.91 -15.95 7.12
C ASN A 53 13.52 -15.45 6.65
N THR A 54 12.89 -16.20 5.76
CA THR A 54 11.53 -15.91 5.33
C THR A 54 10.53 -16.59 6.25
N MET A 55 9.67 -15.80 6.88
CA MET A 55 8.53 -16.25 7.68
C MET A 55 7.37 -16.56 6.72
N LYS A 56 7.08 -17.86 6.55
CA LYS A 56 6.07 -18.35 5.61
C LYS A 56 4.65 -18.26 6.16
N GLU A 57 4.51 -18.38 7.46
CA GLU A 57 3.22 -18.33 8.15
C GLU A 57 3.36 -17.41 9.36
N ALA A 58 2.73 -16.25 9.27
CA ALA A 58 2.66 -15.31 10.37
C ALA A 58 1.20 -15.15 10.81
N THR A 59 0.93 -15.38 12.07
CA THR A 59 -0.33 -14.94 12.67
C THR A 59 -0.40 -13.41 12.62
N LEU A 60 -1.60 -12.86 12.73
CA LEU A 60 -1.78 -11.40 12.80
C LEU A 60 -0.93 -10.77 13.92
N TYR A 61 -0.85 -11.42 15.06
CA TYR A 61 -0.06 -10.93 16.21
C TYR A 61 1.45 -10.94 15.93
N GLU A 62 1.94 -11.99 15.28
CA GLU A 62 3.36 -12.05 14.88
C GLU A 62 3.68 -11.03 13.81
N TRP A 63 2.79 -10.82 12.83
CA TRP A 63 2.94 -9.82 11.79
C TRP A 63 3.02 -8.42 12.39
N LEU A 64 2.07 -8.04 13.25
CA LEU A 64 2.08 -6.76 13.96
C LEU A 64 3.28 -6.64 14.89
N GLY A 65 3.60 -7.69 15.65
CA GLY A 65 4.72 -7.71 16.57
C GLY A 65 6.07 -7.55 15.89
N ASN A 66 6.25 -8.11 14.69
CA ASN A 66 7.47 -7.95 13.93
C ASN A 66 7.63 -6.50 13.41
N ILE A 67 6.55 -5.86 12.95
CA ILE A 67 6.59 -4.43 12.56
C ILE A 67 6.85 -3.55 13.78
N LEU A 68 6.16 -3.79 14.89
CA LEU A 68 6.30 -3.01 16.13
C LEU A 68 7.73 -3.03 16.68
N HIS A 69 8.43 -4.14 16.57
CA HIS A 69 9.74 -4.34 17.17
C HIS A 69 10.93 -4.29 16.22
N CYS A 70 10.69 -4.05 14.90
CA CYS A 70 11.79 -3.91 13.95
C CYS A 70 12.59 -2.62 14.20
N GLU A 71 13.85 -2.61 13.76
CA GLU A 71 14.67 -1.40 13.67
C GLU A 71 14.33 -0.59 12.40
N PHE A 72 14.07 -1.29 11.29
CA PHE A 72 13.74 -0.67 10.03
C PHE A 72 12.73 -1.53 9.26
N PHE A 73 11.78 -0.89 8.57
CA PHE A 73 10.74 -1.59 7.84
C PHE A 73 10.76 -1.26 6.34
N ILE A 74 10.72 -2.27 5.47
CA ILE A 74 10.67 -2.09 4.02
C ILE A 74 9.45 -2.82 3.46
N THR A 75 8.60 -2.12 2.70
CA THR A 75 7.36 -2.71 2.20
C THR A 75 6.88 -2.10 0.90
N ASP A 76 6.14 -2.86 0.10
CA ASP A 76 5.32 -2.37 -1.02
C ASP A 76 3.82 -2.43 -0.70
N SER A 77 3.48 -2.66 0.58
CA SER A 77 2.10 -2.72 1.08
C SER A 77 1.65 -1.39 1.67
N PHE A 78 0.53 -0.86 1.20
CA PHE A 78 -0.07 0.33 1.79
C PHE A 78 -0.43 0.13 3.27
N HIS A 79 -0.97 -1.02 3.64
CA HIS A 79 -1.24 -1.34 5.06
C HIS A 79 0.05 -1.43 5.87
N GLY A 80 1.12 -1.96 5.28
CA GLY A 80 2.45 -1.97 5.92
C GLY A 80 2.90 -0.56 6.27
N VAL A 81 2.77 0.40 5.35
CA VAL A 81 3.08 1.83 5.62
C VAL A 81 2.20 2.40 6.73
N CYS A 82 0.90 2.11 6.71
CA CYS A 82 -0.01 2.57 7.78
C CYS A 82 0.45 2.06 9.16
N PHE A 83 0.82 0.79 9.29
CA PHE A 83 1.29 0.25 10.56
C PHE A 83 2.68 0.75 10.96
N ALA A 84 3.58 1.01 10.00
CA ALA A 84 4.85 1.67 10.30
C ALA A 84 4.63 3.06 10.91
N LEU A 85 3.68 3.83 10.38
CA LEU A 85 3.29 5.14 10.91
C LEU A 85 2.67 5.02 12.31
N ILE A 86 1.73 4.09 12.51
CA ILE A 86 1.06 3.86 13.81
C ILE A 86 2.08 3.48 14.90
N PHE A 87 3.10 2.69 14.56
CA PHE A 87 4.11 2.23 15.49
C PHE A 87 5.36 3.12 15.54
N ASN A 88 5.34 4.24 14.84
CA ASN A 88 6.47 5.18 14.73
C ASN A 88 7.77 4.47 14.31
N LYS A 89 7.71 3.63 13.28
CA LYS A 89 8.85 2.88 12.77
C LYS A 89 9.51 3.55 11.58
N PRO A 90 10.83 3.69 11.58
CA PRO A 90 11.53 4.09 10.38
C PRO A 90 11.24 3.11 9.25
N PHE A 91 10.86 3.64 8.08
CA PHE A 91 10.46 2.78 6.96
C PHE A 91 10.87 3.35 5.61
N LEU A 92 10.88 2.48 4.63
CA LEU A 92 10.79 2.81 3.20
C LEU A 92 9.64 2.03 2.58
N CYS A 93 8.91 2.69 1.71
CA CYS A 93 7.93 2.01 0.87
C CYS A 93 8.40 2.00 -0.59
N ILE A 94 8.18 0.88 -1.26
CA ILE A 94 8.45 0.72 -2.68
C ILE A 94 7.16 1.01 -3.42
N ASN A 95 7.21 1.89 -4.41
CA ASN A 95 6.04 2.19 -5.25
C ASN A 95 5.47 0.92 -5.86
N ASN A 96 4.15 0.78 -5.83
CA ASN A 96 3.46 -0.37 -6.39
C ASN A 96 2.29 0.08 -7.29
N PRO A 97 2.55 0.35 -8.58
CA PRO A 97 1.53 0.82 -9.52
C PRO A 97 0.38 -0.17 -9.70
N MET A 98 0.65 -1.47 -9.62
CA MET A 98 -0.35 -2.52 -9.79
C MET A 98 -1.42 -2.50 -8.69
N ARG A 99 -1.06 -2.03 -7.49
CA ARG A 99 -1.95 -1.95 -6.33
C ARG A 99 -2.45 -0.54 -6.03
N GLY A 100 -2.14 0.42 -6.89
CA GLY A 100 -2.62 1.80 -6.81
C GLY A 100 -1.69 2.73 -6.04
N SER A 101 -0.68 3.27 -6.73
CA SER A 101 0.29 4.26 -6.22
C SER A 101 -0.35 5.50 -5.59
N GLY A 102 -1.54 5.89 -6.04
CA GLY A 102 -2.21 7.10 -5.58
C GLY A 102 -2.41 7.17 -4.06
N ARG A 103 -2.63 6.02 -3.40
CA ARG A 103 -2.79 5.96 -1.93
C ARG A 103 -1.48 6.29 -1.21
N PHE A 104 -0.37 5.74 -1.68
CA PHE A 104 0.96 6.03 -1.14
C PHE A 104 1.29 7.51 -1.29
N HIS A 105 1.17 8.05 -2.52
CA HIS A 105 1.41 9.46 -2.79
C HIS A 105 0.54 10.37 -1.92
N SER A 106 -0.76 10.08 -1.80
CA SER A 106 -1.66 10.89 -0.98
C SER A 106 -1.26 10.89 0.49
N LEU A 107 -0.95 9.73 1.06
CA LEU A 107 -0.58 9.60 2.47
C LEU A 107 0.78 10.26 2.75
N LEU A 108 1.80 9.96 1.93
CA LEU A 108 3.14 10.49 2.13
C LEU A 108 3.21 12.00 1.89
N ASN A 109 2.49 12.53 0.89
CA ASN A 109 2.36 13.97 0.69
C ASN A 109 1.69 14.66 1.87
N LEU A 110 0.62 14.06 2.40
CA LEU A 110 -0.10 14.57 3.57
C LEU A 110 0.81 14.72 4.79
N LEU A 111 1.72 13.75 4.99
CA LEU A 111 2.62 13.68 6.12
C LEU A 111 4.03 14.24 5.84
N ARG A 112 4.28 14.77 4.65
CA ARG A 112 5.58 15.29 4.19
C ARG A 112 6.71 14.25 4.22
N LEU A 113 6.38 13.01 3.83
CA LEU A 113 7.27 11.85 3.85
C LEU A 113 7.55 11.30 2.44
N GLN A 114 7.56 12.16 1.42
CA GLN A 114 7.78 11.75 0.02
C GLN A 114 9.14 11.07 -0.19
N ASP A 115 10.13 11.45 0.58
CA ASP A 115 11.48 10.88 0.63
C ASP A 115 11.52 9.42 1.08
N ARG A 116 10.43 8.93 1.67
CA ARG A 116 10.30 7.53 2.11
C ARG A 116 9.80 6.59 1.03
N MET A 117 9.54 7.09 -0.17
CA MET A 117 9.08 6.25 -1.27
C MET A 117 10.16 6.05 -2.31
N LEU A 118 10.49 4.78 -2.55
CA LEU A 118 11.39 4.34 -3.61
C LEU A 118 10.60 4.04 -4.89
N PRO A 119 11.22 4.17 -6.07
CA PRO A 119 10.64 3.70 -7.32
C PRO A 119 10.42 2.17 -7.30
N GLU A 120 9.55 1.67 -8.19
CA GLU A 120 9.20 0.25 -8.27
C GLU A 120 10.40 -0.65 -8.58
N ASP A 121 11.32 -0.14 -9.39
CA ASP A 121 12.53 -0.78 -9.89
C ASP A 121 13.80 -0.50 -9.07
N ALA A 122 13.65 0.03 -7.85
CA ALA A 122 14.79 0.27 -6.97
C ALA A 122 15.50 -1.04 -6.62
N GLU A 123 16.81 -1.08 -6.89
CA GLU A 123 17.69 -2.24 -6.64
C GLU A 123 18.63 -2.06 -5.44
N ALA A 124 18.76 -0.84 -4.94
CA ALA A 124 19.67 -0.50 -3.85
C ALA A 124 19.06 0.51 -2.89
N LEU A 125 19.49 0.45 -1.63
CA LEU A 125 19.16 1.44 -0.62
C LEU A 125 19.86 2.77 -0.95
N PRO A 126 19.18 3.91 -0.93
CA PRO A 126 19.82 5.21 -1.08
C PRO A 126 20.92 5.42 -0.03
N GLU A 127 22.01 6.09 -0.42
CA GLU A 127 23.19 6.22 0.43
C GLU A 127 22.93 6.91 1.77
N ASN A 128 21.99 7.84 1.80
CA ASN A 128 21.71 8.72 2.95
C ASN A 128 20.35 8.46 3.59
N VAL A 129 19.85 7.23 3.59
CA VAL A 129 18.60 6.92 4.29
C VAL A 129 18.85 6.88 5.81
N PRO A 130 18.28 7.80 6.58
CA PRO A 130 18.41 7.75 8.02
C PRO A 130 17.65 6.55 8.58
N LEU A 131 18.32 5.79 9.46
CA LEU A 131 17.70 4.68 10.19
C LEU A 131 16.66 5.15 11.19
N THR A 132 16.75 6.40 11.61
CA THR A 132 15.82 7.03 12.54
C THR A 132 14.91 8.00 11.80
N MET A 133 13.70 8.16 12.30
CA MET A 133 12.75 9.18 11.85
C MET A 133 12.34 10.03 13.06
N ASP A 134 12.34 11.35 12.89
CA ASP A 134 11.63 12.22 13.82
C ASP A 134 10.13 12.14 13.53
N TYR A 135 9.42 11.50 14.43
CA TYR A 135 7.98 11.34 14.34
C TYR A 135 7.18 12.49 14.96
N ALA A 136 7.81 13.43 15.68
CA ALA A 136 7.09 14.52 16.31
C ALA A 136 6.26 15.34 15.28
N PRO A 137 6.85 15.87 14.19
CA PRO A 137 6.09 16.60 13.18
C PRO A 137 5.11 15.72 12.41
N VAL A 138 5.40 14.44 12.22
CA VAL A 138 4.51 13.48 11.54
C VAL A 138 3.27 13.21 12.38
N ASN A 139 3.45 12.97 13.68
CA ASN A 139 2.36 12.71 14.61
C ASN A 139 1.46 13.95 14.77
N GLU A 140 2.04 15.15 14.81
CA GLU A 140 1.26 16.39 14.86
C GLU A 140 0.33 16.52 13.64
N LEU A 141 0.86 16.32 12.43
CA LEU A 141 0.06 16.33 11.21
C LEU A 141 -1.02 15.25 11.19
N LEU A 142 -0.68 14.05 11.70
CA LEU A 142 -1.59 12.92 11.76
C LEU A 142 -2.75 13.21 12.72
N GLU A 143 -2.48 13.71 13.92
CA GLU A 143 -3.49 14.09 14.93
C GLU A 143 -4.44 15.16 14.40
N GLN A 144 -3.92 16.18 13.72
CA GLN A 144 -4.75 17.20 13.07
C GLN A 144 -5.72 16.57 12.07
N LYS A 145 -5.26 15.62 11.25
CA LYS A 145 -6.10 14.94 10.25
C LYS A 145 -7.09 13.95 10.87
N ILE A 146 -6.70 13.30 11.95
CA ILE A 146 -7.60 12.44 12.73
C ILE A 146 -8.73 13.28 13.34
N SER A 147 -8.40 14.42 13.96
CA SER A 147 -9.42 15.33 14.52
C SER A 147 -10.41 15.81 13.45
N GLN A 148 -9.91 16.33 12.33
CA GLN A 148 -10.75 16.74 11.20
C GLN A 148 -11.68 15.61 10.70
N SER A 149 -11.13 14.40 10.61
CA SER A 149 -11.90 13.23 10.15
C SER A 149 -12.98 12.82 11.17
N ARG A 150 -12.66 12.88 12.45
CA ARG A 150 -13.63 12.60 13.53
C ARG A 150 -14.76 13.64 13.57
N GLU A 151 -14.42 14.92 13.48
CA GLU A 151 -15.40 16.01 13.40
C GLU A 151 -16.35 15.83 12.21
N TRP A 152 -15.78 15.54 11.03
CA TRP A 152 -16.57 15.27 9.84
C TRP A 152 -17.51 14.07 10.01
N LEU A 153 -17.02 12.97 10.59
CA LEU A 153 -17.83 11.79 10.87
C LEU A 153 -18.96 12.11 11.88
N GLN A 154 -18.66 12.86 12.94
CA GLN A 154 -19.65 13.27 13.93
C GLN A 154 -20.76 14.10 13.30
N GLN A 155 -20.41 15.09 12.47
CA GLN A 155 -21.37 15.90 11.71
C GLN A 155 -22.21 15.03 10.77
N ALA A 156 -21.57 14.10 10.04
CA ALA A 156 -22.28 13.21 9.14
C ALA A 156 -23.30 12.30 9.86
N PHE A 157 -22.98 11.85 11.09
CA PHE A 157 -23.86 11.00 11.90
C PHE A 157 -24.94 11.81 12.66
N SER A 158 -24.68 13.08 13.02
CA SER A 158 -25.68 13.93 13.67
C SER A 158 -26.81 14.36 12.76
N GLY A 159 -26.69 14.13 11.45
CA GLY A 159 -27.66 14.54 10.46
C GLY A 159 -27.61 16.04 10.13
N GLU A 160 -26.70 16.79 10.70
CA GLU A 160 -26.42 18.17 10.31
C GLU A 160 -25.77 18.17 8.92
N ARG A 161 -26.57 18.54 7.93
CA ARG A 161 -26.08 18.72 6.56
C ARG A 161 -25.34 20.04 6.46
N ASP A 162 -24.03 20.02 6.58
CA ASP A 162 -23.21 21.17 6.23
C ASP A 162 -23.22 21.37 4.70
N ALA A 163 -23.27 22.63 4.27
CA ALA A 163 -23.21 23.03 2.86
C ALA A 163 -21.96 22.46 2.15
N THR A 164 -20.85 22.29 2.87
CA THR A 164 -19.63 21.65 2.40
C THR A 164 -19.82 20.15 2.06
N LEU A 165 -20.64 19.43 2.77
CA LEU A 165 -20.99 18.03 2.49
C LEU A 165 -21.84 17.91 1.22
N GLU A 166 -22.76 18.84 0.99
CA GLU A 166 -23.55 18.88 -0.25
C GLU A 166 -22.66 19.22 -1.46
N GLU A 167 -21.74 20.17 -1.31
CA GLU A 167 -20.78 20.52 -2.38
C GLU A 167 -19.84 19.35 -2.69
N TYR A 168 -19.33 18.65 -1.67
CA TYR A 168 -18.47 17.49 -1.85
C TYR A 168 -19.22 16.32 -2.51
N SER A 169 -20.48 16.10 -2.15
CA SER A 169 -21.36 15.13 -2.78
C SER A 169 -21.60 15.45 -4.26
N ARG A 170 -21.90 16.70 -4.58
CA ARG A 170 -22.05 17.20 -5.97
C ARG A 170 -20.78 17.07 -6.80
N LEU A 171 -19.61 17.32 -6.20
CA LEU A 171 -18.30 17.20 -6.85
C LEU A 171 -17.93 15.72 -7.11
N THR A 172 -18.26 14.82 -6.18
CA THR A 172 -18.03 13.37 -6.33
C THR A 172 -18.97 12.76 -7.35
N GLU A 173 -20.22 13.14 -7.38
CA GLU A 173 -21.16 12.73 -8.43
C GLU A 173 -20.74 13.19 -9.81
N LYS A 174 -20.31 14.46 -9.96
CA LYS A 174 -19.73 14.97 -11.22
C LYS A 174 -18.47 14.20 -11.67
N LYS A 175 -17.60 13.77 -10.73
CA LYS A 175 -16.42 12.97 -11.07
C LYS A 175 -16.78 11.54 -11.46
N LEU A 176 -17.77 10.92 -10.81
CA LEU A 176 -18.25 9.58 -11.13
C LEU A 176 -18.95 9.53 -12.50
N THR A 177 -19.72 10.55 -12.83
CA THR A 177 -20.41 10.65 -14.14
C THR A 177 -19.44 10.99 -15.29
N ARG A 178 -18.30 11.65 -15.01
CA ARG A 178 -17.28 12.01 -16.02
C ARG A 178 -16.23 10.94 -16.27
N ARG A 179 -16.16 9.85 -15.49
CA ARG A 179 -15.22 8.76 -15.78
C ARG A 179 -15.64 8.06 -17.07
N PRO A 180 -14.81 8.08 -18.12
CA PRO A 180 -15.08 7.26 -19.30
C PRO A 180 -15.13 5.80 -18.84
N PRO A 181 -16.01 4.97 -19.44
CA PRO A 181 -16.10 3.56 -19.08
C PRO A 181 -14.71 2.93 -19.21
N SER A 182 -14.28 2.25 -18.16
CA SER A 182 -12.97 1.58 -18.14
C SER A 182 -12.81 0.71 -19.39
N ARG A 183 -11.57 0.45 -19.83
CA ARG A 183 -11.29 -0.45 -20.97
C ARG A 183 -12.03 -1.79 -20.82
N TRP A 184 -12.15 -2.29 -19.59
CA TRP A 184 -12.94 -3.48 -19.24
C TRP A 184 -14.46 -3.28 -19.36
N GLY A 185 -14.98 -2.14 -19.01
CA GLY A 185 -16.40 -1.81 -19.19
C GLY A 185 -16.80 -1.74 -20.67
N ARG A 186 -15.91 -1.24 -21.54
CA ARG A 186 -16.09 -1.24 -23.01
C ARG A 186 -16.04 -2.65 -23.58
N LEU A 187 -15.15 -3.50 -23.11
CA LEU A 187 -15.05 -4.92 -23.53
C LEU A 187 -16.27 -5.73 -23.08
N ARG A 188 -16.76 -5.54 -21.85
CA ARG A 188 -18.00 -6.16 -21.37
C ARG A 188 -19.23 -5.75 -22.19
N LYS A 189 -19.35 -4.46 -22.56
CA LYS A 189 -20.44 -4.00 -23.45
C LYS A 189 -20.35 -4.61 -24.85
N LYS A 190 -19.13 -4.74 -25.42
CA LYS A 190 -18.91 -5.41 -26.70
C LYS A 190 -19.24 -6.91 -26.64
N GLY A 191 -18.80 -7.60 -25.58
CA GLY A 191 -19.08 -9.01 -25.35
C GLY A 191 -20.58 -9.30 -25.20
N ARG A 192 -21.33 -8.48 -24.45
CA ARG A 192 -22.79 -8.62 -24.33
C ARG A 192 -23.52 -8.41 -25.65
N LYS A 193 -23.09 -7.46 -26.50
CA LYS A 193 -23.69 -7.26 -27.84
C LYS A 193 -23.39 -8.42 -28.76
N LEU A 194 -22.22 -9.03 -28.69
CA LEU A 194 -21.86 -10.21 -29.49
C LEU A 194 -22.67 -11.45 -29.08
N LEU A 195 -22.81 -11.69 -27.78
CA LEU A 195 -23.63 -12.79 -27.24
C LEU A 195 -25.10 -12.62 -27.56
N ALA A 196 -25.65 -11.42 -27.49
CA ALA A 196 -27.03 -11.14 -27.87
C ALA A 196 -27.26 -11.39 -29.37
N ARG A 197 -26.32 -11.01 -30.24
CA ARG A 197 -26.40 -11.27 -31.69
C ARG A 197 -26.28 -12.78 -32.00
N ALA A 198 -25.43 -13.53 -31.32
CA ALA A 198 -25.32 -14.98 -31.45
C ALA A 198 -26.61 -15.67 -31.00
N TYR A 199 -27.18 -15.26 -29.86
CA TYR A 199 -28.44 -15.80 -29.35
C TYR A 199 -29.63 -15.59 -30.34
N HIS A 200 -29.73 -14.38 -30.92
CA HIS A 200 -30.78 -14.11 -31.93
C HIS A 200 -30.58 -14.85 -33.26
N ARG A 201 -29.35 -15.23 -33.61
CA ARG A 201 -29.05 -16.02 -34.81
C ARG A 201 -29.46 -17.50 -34.66
N ILE A 202 -29.22 -18.07 -33.44
CA ILE A 202 -29.58 -19.46 -33.12
C ILE A 202 -31.10 -19.63 -33.00
N ARG A 203 -31.85 -18.59 -32.66
CA ARG A 203 -33.30 -18.67 -32.49
C ARG A 203 -34.09 -18.46 -33.81
N ARG A 204 -33.39 -18.15 -34.91
CA ARG A 204 -33.96 -17.96 -36.25
C ARG A 204 -33.60 -19.07 -37.24
N SER A 205 -32.81 -20.02 -36.81
CA SER A 205 -32.57 -21.31 -37.50
C SER A 205 -33.37 -22.43 -36.82
#